data_6ed21c2c5d594f64dbbd74190b8685f3
#
_entry.id   6ed21c2c5d594f64dbbd74190b8685f3
#
_cell.length_a   1.000
_cell.length_b   1.000
_cell.length_c   1.000
_cell.angle_alpha   90.00
_cell.angle_beta   90.00
_cell.angle_gamma   90.00
#
_symmetry.space_group_name_H-M   'P 1'
#
loop_
_entity.id
_entity.type
_entity.pdbx_description
1 polymer ?
#
loop_
_entity_poly.entity_id
_entity_poly.type
_entity_poly.pdbx_seq_one_letter_code
_entity_poly.pdbx_strand_id
1 'polypeptide(L)'
;GDVADTALLRQTIADHGVDSVIHFAGSIVVPESVADPLAYYDNNVVKSRAVIAACVGAGVGQMIFSSTATVYAEDAPQPLAETSPKAPISPYARSKLMTEWMLEDVSKATKLRHMVLRYFNVAGADPKGRTGQSTPKATHLIKRAAQVALGRVPHLDIFGTDYPTPDGTCIRDYIHVLDLAAAHCQ
;
A
#
# COMPACT_ATOMS: atom_id res chain seq x y z
N GLY A 1 -16.11 5.88 9.77
CA GLY A 1 -16.94 5.88 8.56
C GLY A 1 -16.38 4.96 7.49
N ASP A 2 -17.11 4.74 6.41
CA ASP A 2 -16.61 4.02 5.22
C ASP A 2 -16.07 5.06 4.23
N VAL A 3 -14.95 4.78 3.59
CA VAL A 3 -14.36 5.67 2.55
C VAL A 3 -15.21 5.76 1.28
N ALA A 4 -16.22 4.89 1.12
CA ALA A 4 -17.21 5.00 0.06
C ALA A 4 -18.29 6.07 0.35
N ASP A 5 -18.42 6.54 1.59
CA ASP A 5 -19.33 7.62 1.95
C ASP A 5 -18.77 8.96 1.51
N THR A 6 -19.00 9.28 0.24
CA THR A 6 -18.51 10.52 -0.39
C THR A 6 -19.12 11.77 0.22
N ALA A 7 -20.35 11.69 0.78
CA ALA A 7 -20.99 12.83 1.46
C ALA A 7 -20.24 13.15 2.75
N LEU A 8 -20.01 12.14 3.58
CA LEU A 8 -19.24 12.28 4.82
C LEU A 8 -17.80 12.75 4.53
N LEU A 9 -17.14 12.20 3.51
CA LEU A 9 -15.80 12.63 3.13
C LEU A 9 -15.75 14.11 2.76
N ARG A 10 -16.66 14.58 1.88
CA ARG A 10 -16.73 15.99 1.47
C ARG A 10 -17.02 16.91 2.66
N GLN A 11 -17.94 16.51 3.52
CA GLN A 11 -18.25 17.26 4.73
C GLN A 11 -17.03 17.38 5.64
N THR A 12 -16.32 16.25 5.89
CA THR A 12 -15.11 16.25 6.71
C THR A 12 -14.01 17.13 6.10
N ILE A 13 -13.79 17.07 4.79
CA ILE A 13 -12.83 17.91 4.08
C ILE A 13 -13.17 19.40 4.29
N ALA A 14 -14.45 19.77 4.14
CA ALA A 14 -14.89 21.13 4.28
C ALA A 14 -14.78 21.63 5.74
N ASP A 15 -15.25 20.85 6.70
CA ASP A 15 -15.28 21.22 8.12
C ASP A 15 -13.88 21.44 8.71
N HIS A 16 -12.89 20.72 8.19
CA HIS A 16 -11.51 20.78 8.68
C HIS A 16 -10.53 21.49 7.74
N GLY A 17 -11.00 22.03 6.62
CA GLY A 17 -10.15 22.75 5.66
C GLY A 17 -9.02 21.86 5.10
N VAL A 18 -9.31 20.59 4.80
CA VAL A 18 -8.32 19.60 4.34
C VAL A 18 -7.84 19.97 2.94
N ASP A 19 -6.55 20.19 2.75
CA ASP A 19 -5.89 20.50 1.49
C ASP A 19 -5.11 19.31 0.89
N SER A 20 -4.81 18.30 1.71
CA SER A 20 -4.01 17.14 1.34
C SER A 20 -4.60 15.86 1.94
N VAL A 21 -4.58 14.76 1.18
CA VAL A 21 -5.10 13.46 1.61
C VAL A 21 -4.03 12.38 1.41
N ILE A 22 -3.78 11.56 2.46
CA ILE A 22 -2.98 10.35 2.37
C ILE A 22 -3.93 9.15 2.38
N HIS A 23 -3.94 8.38 1.29
CA HIS A 23 -4.86 7.26 1.12
C HIS A 23 -4.18 5.92 1.38
N PHE A 24 -4.37 5.40 2.59
CA PHE A 24 -3.92 4.06 3.01
C PHE A 24 -5.05 3.01 3.00
N ALA A 25 -6.31 3.44 2.94
CA ALA A 25 -7.43 2.52 3.05
C ALA A 25 -7.45 1.51 1.90
N GLY A 26 -7.49 0.22 2.23
CA GLY A 26 -7.53 -0.86 1.26
C GLY A 26 -7.15 -2.21 1.86
N SER A 27 -7.57 -3.26 1.19
CA SER A 27 -7.18 -4.65 1.51
C SER A 27 -5.80 -4.95 0.93
N ILE A 28 -4.95 -5.70 1.68
CA ILE A 28 -3.52 -5.86 1.35
C ILE A 28 -3.05 -7.32 1.30
N VAL A 29 -3.91 -8.29 1.55
CA VAL A 29 -3.54 -9.70 1.66
C VAL A 29 -3.65 -10.39 0.31
N VAL A 30 -2.52 -10.70 -0.32
CA VAL A 30 -2.47 -11.26 -1.68
C VAL A 30 -3.27 -12.56 -1.82
N PRO A 31 -3.11 -13.59 -0.95
CA PRO A 31 -3.93 -14.81 -1.04
C PRO A 31 -5.44 -14.56 -0.98
N GLU A 32 -5.90 -13.63 -0.14
CA GLU A 32 -7.32 -13.25 -0.07
C GLU A 32 -7.79 -12.63 -1.39
N SER A 33 -6.95 -11.82 -2.04
CA SER A 33 -7.29 -11.22 -3.33
C SER A 33 -7.47 -12.25 -4.44
N VAL A 34 -6.77 -13.38 -4.36
CA VAL A 34 -6.92 -14.49 -5.30
C VAL A 34 -8.20 -15.28 -5.01
N ALA A 35 -8.53 -15.48 -3.73
CA ALA A 35 -9.73 -16.21 -3.30
C ALA A 35 -11.03 -15.43 -3.61
N ASP A 36 -11.01 -14.10 -3.42
CA ASP A 36 -12.16 -13.22 -3.72
C ASP A 36 -11.71 -11.92 -4.42
N PRO A 37 -11.45 -11.99 -5.73
CA PRO A 37 -10.98 -10.84 -6.49
C PRO A 37 -12.02 -9.72 -6.60
N LEU A 38 -13.31 -10.03 -6.63
CA LEU A 38 -14.35 -9.01 -6.76
C LEU A 38 -14.48 -8.17 -5.51
N ALA A 39 -14.41 -8.75 -4.32
CA ALA A 39 -14.36 -8.01 -3.07
C ALA A 39 -13.12 -7.09 -3.02
N TYR A 40 -11.97 -7.52 -3.56
CA TYR A 40 -10.77 -6.70 -3.63
C TYR A 40 -10.93 -5.53 -4.61
N TYR A 41 -11.53 -5.74 -5.78
CA TYR A 41 -11.79 -4.65 -6.72
C TYR A 41 -12.83 -3.67 -6.16
N ASP A 42 -13.87 -4.14 -5.49
CA ASP A 42 -14.82 -3.25 -4.83
C ASP A 42 -14.10 -2.39 -3.77
N ASN A 43 -13.40 -3.03 -2.84
CA ASN A 43 -12.75 -2.31 -1.74
C ASN A 43 -11.60 -1.40 -2.19
N ASN A 44 -10.74 -1.86 -3.10
CA ASN A 44 -9.53 -1.13 -3.47
C ASN A 44 -9.70 -0.20 -4.69
N VAL A 45 -10.60 -0.52 -5.63
CA VAL A 45 -10.78 0.28 -6.84
C VAL A 45 -12.02 1.17 -6.74
N VAL A 46 -13.20 0.56 -6.47
CA VAL A 46 -14.45 1.32 -6.44
C VAL A 46 -14.44 2.33 -5.29
N LYS A 47 -14.03 1.94 -4.09
CA LYS A 47 -13.95 2.86 -2.95
C LYS A 47 -12.82 3.90 -3.10
N SER A 48 -11.67 3.54 -3.69
CA SER A 48 -10.63 4.54 -4.00
C SER A 48 -11.10 5.56 -5.02
N ARG A 49 -11.86 5.13 -6.05
CA ARG A 49 -12.52 6.06 -6.97
C ARG A 49 -13.45 7.03 -6.25
N ALA A 50 -14.20 6.54 -5.24
CA ALA A 50 -15.08 7.38 -4.44
C ALA A 50 -14.29 8.44 -3.64
N VAL A 51 -13.15 8.06 -3.03
CA VAL A 51 -12.24 8.98 -2.35
C VAL A 51 -11.71 10.04 -3.32
N ILE A 52 -11.20 9.63 -4.48
CA ILE A 52 -10.67 10.55 -5.50
C ILE A 52 -11.77 11.54 -5.94
N ALA A 53 -12.99 11.06 -6.21
CA ALA A 53 -14.11 11.91 -6.60
C ALA A 53 -14.52 12.90 -5.50
N ALA A 54 -14.46 12.48 -4.22
CA ALA A 54 -14.71 13.38 -3.10
C ALA A 54 -13.64 14.47 -2.99
N CYS A 55 -12.35 14.10 -3.12
CA CYS A 55 -11.22 15.05 -3.11
C CYS A 55 -11.33 16.09 -4.22
N VAL A 56 -11.57 15.65 -5.46
CA VAL A 56 -11.75 16.56 -6.61
C VAL A 56 -12.94 17.48 -6.38
N GLY A 57 -14.09 16.93 -5.96
CA GLY A 57 -15.31 17.72 -5.76
C GLY A 57 -15.22 18.71 -4.58
N ALA A 58 -14.33 18.46 -3.62
CA ALA A 58 -14.08 19.34 -2.49
C ALA A 58 -12.87 20.29 -2.70
N GLY A 59 -12.18 20.21 -3.85
CA GLY A 59 -11.06 21.08 -4.18
C GLY A 59 -9.75 20.75 -3.45
N VAL A 60 -9.56 19.51 -2.99
CA VAL A 60 -8.29 19.04 -2.40
C VAL A 60 -7.18 19.19 -3.43
N GLY A 61 -6.06 19.78 -3.01
CA GLY A 61 -4.93 20.10 -3.89
C GLY A 61 -3.96 18.94 -4.10
N GLN A 62 -3.85 18.02 -3.13
CA GLN A 62 -2.82 16.98 -3.12
C GLN A 62 -3.34 15.64 -2.60
N MET A 63 -2.88 14.55 -3.20
CA MET A 63 -3.19 13.20 -2.73
C MET A 63 -1.95 12.30 -2.83
N ILE A 64 -1.62 11.64 -1.71
CA ILE A 64 -0.58 10.61 -1.66
C ILE A 64 -1.27 9.26 -1.59
N PHE A 65 -0.87 8.35 -2.47
CA PHE A 65 -1.45 7.01 -2.55
C PHE A 65 -0.44 5.93 -2.17
N SER A 66 -0.82 5.13 -1.19
CA SER A 66 -0.10 3.91 -0.81
C SER A 66 -0.33 2.83 -1.85
N SER A 67 0.59 2.71 -2.82
CA SER A 67 0.63 1.65 -3.80
C SER A 67 1.52 0.48 -3.34
N THR A 68 2.05 -0.27 -4.26
CA THR A 68 2.89 -1.44 -3.99
C THR A 68 3.91 -1.65 -5.09
N ALA A 69 5.10 -2.12 -4.75
CA ALA A 69 6.09 -2.52 -5.74
C ALA A 69 5.69 -3.78 -6.53
N THR A 70 4.70 -4.56 -6.06
CA THR A 70 4.17 -5.72 -6.80
C THR A 70 3.39 -5.36 -8.07
N VAL A 71 3.27 -4.07 -8.42
CA VAL A 71 2.74 -3.61 -9.73
C VAL A 71 3.71 -3.85 -10.87
N TYR A 72 5.00 -3.97 -10.59
CA TYR A 72 6.02 -4.23 -11.60
C TYR A 72 5.97 -5.66 -12.11
N ALA A 73 6.45 -5.88 -13.33
CA ALA A 73 6.62 -7.20 -13.92
C ALA A 73 7.67 -8.01 -13.14
N GLU A 74 7.44 -9.32 -12.97
CA GLU A 74 8.37 -10.20 -12.25
C GLU A 74 9.73 -10.33 -12.95
N ASP A 75 9.74 -10.23 -14.29
CA ASP A 75 10.92 -10.30 -15.15
C ASP A 75 11.54 -8.92 -15.44
N ALA A 76 11.07 -7.87 -14.78
CA ALA A 76 11.64 -6.54 -14.97
C ALA A 76 13.11 -6.48 -14.53
N PRO A 77 13.99 -5.81 -15.31
CA PRO A 77 15.41 -5.67 -14.95
C PRO A 77 15.60 -5.02 -13.58
N GLN A 78 16.54 -5.56 -12.82
CA GLN A 78 16.93 -5.04 -11.51
C GLN A 78 18.16 -4.12 -11.60
N PRO A 79 18.25 -3.06 -10.77
CA PRO A 79 17.23 -2.59 -9.83
C PRO A 79 16.02 -1.96 -10.52
N LEU A 80 14.84 -2.07 -9.89
CA LEU A 80 13.61 -1.47 -10.44
C LEU A 80 13.66 0.04 -10.41
N ALA A 81 13.31 0.67 -11.52
CA ALA A 81 13.05 2.11 -11.62
C ALA A 81 11.53 2.37 -11.71
N GLU A 82 11.09 3.62 -11.49
CA GLU A 82 9.67 3.99 -11.61
C GLU A 82 9.10 3.74 -13.01
N THR A 83 9.96 3.78 -14.02
CA THR A 83 9.63 3.52 -15.43
C THR A 83 9.65 2.05 -15.82
N SER A 84 10.08 1.15 -14.93
CA SER A 84 10.10 -0.29 -15.19
C SER A 84 8.73 -0.82 -15.62
N PRO A 85 8.67 -1.86 -16.46
CA PRO A 85 7.42 -2.45 -16.93
C PRO A 85 6.49 -2.84 -15.79
N LYS A 86 5.20 -2.55 -15.95
CA LYS A 86 4.16 -2.90 -14.98
C LYS A 86 3.30 -4.03 -15.55
N ALA A 87 3.34 -5.19 -14.90
CA ALA A 87 2.55 -6.36 -15.26
C ALA A 87 2.14 -7.14 -13.98
N PRO A 88 1.25 -6.59 -13.16
CA PRO A 88 0.88 -7.20 -11.89
C PRO A 88 0.18 -8.53 -12.08
N ILE A 89 0.60 -9.56 -11.33
CA ILE A 89 0.09 -10.93 -11.46
C ILE A 89 -1.09 -11.23 -10.51
N SER A 90 -1.24 -10.47 -9.42
CA SER A 90 -2.32 -10.69 -8.45
C SER A 90 -3.45 -9.67 -8.57
N PRO A 91 -4.70 -10.02 -8.19
CA PRO A 91 -5.81 -9.06 -8.13
C PRO A 91 -5.53 -7.88 -7.19
N TYR A 92 -4.83 -8.10 -6.07
CA TYR A 92 -4.35 -7.03 -5.20
C TYR A 92 -3.48 -6.03 -5.96
N ALA A 93 -2.40 -6.50 -6.61
CA ALA A 93 -1.49 -5.62 -7.33
C ALA A 93 -2.17 -4.91 -8.52
N ARG A 94 -3.07 -5.61 -9.22
CA ARG A 94 -3.90 -5.01 -10.28
C ARG A 94 -4.80 -3.90 -9.74
N SER A 95 -5.44 -4.12 -8.59
CA SER A 95 -6.31 -3.11 -7.97
C SER A 95 -5.53 -1.84 -7.59
N LYS A 96 -4.29 -1.98 -7.12
CA LYS A 96 -3.41 -0.85 -6.84
C LYS A 96 -3.02 -0.10 -8.12
N LEU A 97 -2.63 -0.81 -9.17
CA LEU A 97 -2.28 -0.21 -10.45
C LEU A 97 -3.46 0.51 -11.12
N MET A 98 -4.67 -0.04 -11.03
CA MET A 98 -5.88 0.65 -11.52
C MET A 98 -6.11 1.98 -10.80
N THR A 99 -5.83 2.05 -9.51
CA THR A 99 -5.93 3.31 -8.75
C THR A 99 -4.85 4.31 -9.15
N GLU A 100 -3.62 3.85 -9.46
CA GLU A 100 -2.58 4.71 -10.01
C GLU A 100 -3.00 5.34 -11.35
N TRP A 101 -3.57 4.56 -12.27
CA TRP A 101 -4.08 5.06 -13.55
C TRP A 101 -5.20 6.09 -13.35
N MET A 102 -6.15 5.82 -12.44
CA MET A 102 -7.19 6.81 -12.12
C MET A 102 -6.60 8.14 -11.62
N LEU A 103 -5.59 8.09 -10.75
CA LEU A 103 -4.93 9.29 -10.23
C LEU A 103 -4.17 10.03 -11.32
N GLU A 104 -3.48 9.32 -12.20
CA GLU A 104 -2.77 9.89 -13.34
C GLU A 104 -3.74 10.65 -14.27
N ASP A 105 -4.85 10.01 -14.66
CA ASP A 105 -5.85 10.61 -15.55
C ASP A 105 -6.57 11.79 -14.91
N VAL A 106 -6.95 11.67 -13.64
CA VAL A 106 -7.61 12.75 -12.89
C VAL A 106 -6.68 13.95 -12.72
N SER A 107 -5.38 13.73 -12.48
CA SER A 107 -4.42 14.84 -12.37
C SER A 107 -4.20 15.59 -13.67
N LYS A 108 -4.35 14.93 -14.81
CA LYS A 108 -4.32 15.59 -16.14
C LYS A 108 -5.59 16.42 -16.40
N ALA A 109 -6.72 15.99 -15.84
CA ALA A 109 -8.03 16.60 -16.09
C ALA A 109 -8.42 17.66 -15.04
N THR A 110 -7.75 17.70 -13.88
CA THR A 110 -8.12 18.55 -12.75
C THR A 110 -6.91 19.25 -12.14
N LYS A 111 -7.11 19.97 -11.02
CA LYS A 111 -6.04 20.60 -10.24
C LYS A 111 -5.44 19.67 -9.17
N LEU A 112 -5.99 18.47 -8.98
CA LEU A 112 -5.48 17.50 -8.02
C LEU A 112 -4.10 17.02 -8.46
N ARG A 113 -3.10 17.23 -7.62
CA ARG A 113 -1.76 16.63 -7.78
C ARG A 113 -1.69 15.33 -6.99
N HIS A 114 -0.95 14.36 -7.48
CA HIS A 114 -0.78 13.10 -6.75
C HIS A 114 0.68 12.68 -6.66
N MET A 115 0.97 11.89 -5.62
CA MET A 115 2.18 11.12 -5.46
C MET A 115 1.80 9.66 -5.21
N VAL A 116 2.46 8.75 -5.90
CA VAL A 116 2.29 7.30 -5.71
C VAL A 116 3.55 6.73 -5.07
N LEU A 117 3.42 6.11 -3.91
CA LEU A 117 4.53 5.45 -3.24
C LEU A 117 4.40 3.93 -3.43
N ARG A 118 5.36 3.33 -4.17
CA ARG A 118 5.45 1.90 -4.43
C ARG A 118 6.55 1.31 -3.56
N TYR A 119 6.18 0.69 -2.46
CA TYR A 119 7.12 0.08 -1.53
C TYR A 119 6.80 -1.40 -1.33
N PHE A 120 7.80 -2.16 -0.88
CA PHE A 120 7.67 -3.57 -0.59
C PHE A 120 7.28 -3.79 0.88
N ASN A 121 8.24 -4.21 1.70
CA ASN A 121 7.98 -4.61 3.08
C ASN A 121 8.37 -3.46 4.02
N VAL A 122 7.42 -2.95 4.76
CA VAL A 122 7.67 -1.94 5.78
C VAL A 122 8.05 -2.65 7.09
N ALA A 123 9.15 -2.24 7.70
CA ALA A 123 9.66 -2.82 8.93
C ALA A 123 10.04 -1.73 9.94
N GLY A 124 10.30 -2.15 11.18
CA GLY A 124 10.70 -1.24 12.25
C GLY A 124 9.53 -0.71 13.07
N ALA A 125 9.87 0.15 14.02
CA ALA A 125 8.96 0.79 14.94
C ALA A 125 9.51 2.16 15.35
N ASP A 126 8.69 2.97 16.04
CA ASP A 126 9.16 4.21 16.63
C ASP A 126 10.22 3.90 17.72
N PRO A 127 11.42 4.50 17.64
CA PRO A 127 12.49 4.26 18.62
C PRO A 127 12.13 4.73 20.02
N LYS A 128 11.13 5.62 20.16
CA LYS A 128 10.60 6.04 21.47
C LYS A 128 9.49 5.12 22.00
N GLY A 129 9.17 4.03 21.30
CA GLY A 129 8.18 3.05 21.72
C GLY A 129 6.73 3.53 21.72
N ARG A 130 6.41 4.64 21.03
CA ARG A 130 5.05 5.21 20.99
C ARG A 130 4.13 4.44 20.06
N THR A 131 4.67 3.92 18.97
CA THR A 131 3.93 3.17 17.94
C THR A 131 4.76 2.03 17.40
N GLY A 132 4.06 1.01 16.86
CA GLY A 132 4.66 -0.13 16.20
C GLY A 132 3.59 -0.96 15.50
N GLN A 133 3.99 -2.03 14.82
CA GLN A 133 3.05 -2.89 14.13
C GLN A 133 2.18 -3.66 15.13
N SER A 134 0.92 -3.27 15.27
CA SER A 134 -0.04 -3.85 16.23
C SER A 134 -1.00 -4.87 15.60
N THR A 135 -1.04 -5.02 14.29
CA THR A 135 -1.96 -5.93 13.57
C THR A 135 -1.86 -7.35 14.14
N PRO A 136 -2.95 -7.92 14.69
CA PRO A 136 -2.91 -9.20 15.41
C PRO A 136 -2.46 -10.38 14.53
N LYS A 137 -2.91 -10.42 13.28
CA LYS A 137 -2.63 -11.49 12.31
C LYS A 137 -1.52 -11.11 11.31
N ALA A 138 -0.57 -10.26 11.69
CA ALA A 138 0.52 -9.88 10.82
C ALA A 138 1.41 -11.07 10.46
N THR A 139 1.63 -11.26 9.17
CA THR A 139 2.48 -12.33 8.60
C THR A 139 3.88 -11.85 8.21
N HIS A 140 4.17 -10.55 8.39
CA HIS A 140 5.44 -9.93 8.01
C HIS A 140 6.61 -10.57 8.77
N LEU A 141 7.69 -10.87 8.04
CA LEU A 141 8.85 -11.60 8.58
C LEU A 141 9.42 -10.97 9.86
N ILE A 142 9.71 -9.68 9.86
CA ILE A 142 10.31 -8.99 11.01
C ILE A 142 9.40 -9.06 12.24
N LYS A 143 8.09 -8.88 12.07
CA LYS A 143 7.12 -9.03 13.17
C LYS A 143 7.09 -10.45 13.69
N ARG A 144 7.09 -11.45 12.81
CA ARG A 144 7.08 -12.88 13.21
C ARG A 144 8.38 -13.25 13.93
N ALA A 145 9.53 -12.83 13.41
CA ALA A 145 10.82 -13.06 14.06
C ALA A 145 10.88 -12.44 15.47
N ALA A 146 10.40 -11.21 15.64
CA ALA A 146 10.30 -10.57 16.94
C ALA A 146 9.37 -11.34 17.91
N GLN A 147 8.25 -11.89 17.41
CA GLN A 147 7.34 -12.72 18.24
C GLN A 147 8.00 -14.03 18.69
N VAL A 148 8.82 -14.66 17.83
CA VAL A 148 9.61 -15.85 18.21
C VAL A 148 10.64 -15.48 19.28
N ALA A 149 11.40 -14.42 19.06
CA ALA A 149 12.42 -13.95 20.01
C ALA A 149 11.83 -13.62 21.39
N LEU A 150 10.57 -13.15 21.43
CA LEU A 150 9.83 -12.88 22.68
C LEU A 150 9.11 -14.11 23.25
N GLY A 151 9.27 -15.30 22.67
CA GLY A 151 8.57 -16.52 23.10
C GLY A 151 7.03 -16.49 22.89
N ARG A 152 6.50 -15.56 22.08
CA ARG A 152 5.06 -15.45 21.82
C ARG A 152 4.55 -16.45 20.79
N VAL A 153 5.42 -16.94 19.93
CA VAL A 153 5.18 -18.04 18.99
C VAL A 153 6.36 -19.00 19.02
N PRO A 154 6.14 -20.30 18.77
CA PRO A 154 7.17 -21.32 19.02
C PRO A 154 8.31 -21.31 17.99
N HIS A 155 8.03 -20.96 16.75
CA HIS A 155 9.00 -21.01 15.64
C HIS A 155 8.63 -20.05 14.51
N LEU A 156 9.59 -19.86 13.60
CA LEU A 156 9.41 -19.17 12.33
C LEU A 156 9.38 -20.21 11.21
N ASP A 157 8.32 -20.18 10.40
CA ASP A 157 8.20 -21.08 9.25
C ASP A 157 9.02 -20.54 8.07
N ILE A 158 9.70 -21.45 7.37
CA ILE A 158 10.41 -21.18 6.11
C ILE A 158 9.58 -21.82 4.99
N PHE A 159 9.00 -21.00 4.12
CA PHE A 159 8.06 -21.41 3.08
C PHE A 159 8.70 -21.78 1.73
N GLY A 160 9.95 -22.10 1.71
CA GLY A 160 10.68 -22.56 0.53
C GLY A 160 12.17 -22.36 0.66
N THR A 161 12.91 -23.29 0.10
CA THR A 161 14.38 -23.29 0.06
C THR A 161 14.91 -23.64 -1.33
N ASP A 162 14.04 -23.58 -2.34
CA ASP A 162 14.28 -24.00 -3.73
C ASP A 162 14.16 -22.85 -4.74
N TYR A 163 14.17 -21.60 -4.24
CA TYR A 163 14.21 -20.45 -5.11
C TYR A 163 15.56 -20.33 -5.84
N PRO A 164 15.61 -19.80 -7.07
CA PRO A 164 16.86 -19.61 -7.83
C PRO A 164 17.66 -18.40 -7.27
N THR A 165 18.04 -18.48 -6.00
CA THR A 165 18.78 -17.46 -5.24
C THR A 165 19.99 -18.13 -4.56
N PRO A 166 21.02 -17.37 -4.12
CA PRO A 166 22.24 -17.95 -3.55
C PRO A 166 22.01 -18.89 -2.35
N ASP A 167 20.97 -18.62 -1.54
CA ASP A 167 20.64 -19.41 -0.35
C ASP A 167 19.33 -20.21 -0.49
N GLY A 168 18.71 -20.20 -1.66
CA GLY A 168 17.46 -20.90 -1.95
C GLY A 168 16.23 -20.22 -1.34
N THR A 169 16.36 -19.09 -0.66
CA THR A 169 15.23 -18.34 -0.10
C THR A 169 14.82 -17.15 -0.99
N CYS A 170 13.64 -16.60 -0.75
CA CYS A 170 13.17 -15.46 -1.54
C CYS A 170 13.90 -14.16 -1.15
N ILE A 171 14.36 -13.40 -2.13
CA ILE A 171 14.89 -12.05 -1.94
C ILE A 171 13.73 -11.11 -1.60
N ARG A 172 13.92 -10.25 -0.59
CA ARG A 172 12.95 -9.24 -0.16
C ARG A 172 13.63 -7.91 0.08
N ASP A 173 12.93 -6.84 -0.29
CA ASP A 173 13.33 -5.47 -0.03
C ASP A 173 12.57 -4.91 1.17
N TYR A 174 13.24 -4.13 2.02
CA TYR A 174 12.68 -3.55 3.24
C TYR A 174 12.95 -2.06 3.30
N ILE A 175 11.94 -1.31 3.75
CA ILE A 175 12.07 0.10 4.10
C ILE A 175 11.73 0.28 5.59
N HIS A 176 12.50 1.10 6.30
CA HIS A 176 12.14 1.42 7.68
C HIS A 176 10.91 2.33 7.72
N VAL A 177 10.00 2.07 8.68
CA VAL A 177 8.73 2.80 8.78
C VAL A 177 8.92 4.31 8.96
N LEU A 178 10.00 4.77 9.61
CA LEU A 178 10.29 6.20 9.75
C LEU A 178 10.71 6.85 8.44
N ASP A 179 11.48 6.14 7.61
CA ASP A 179 11.89 6.65 6.29
C ASP A 179 10.68 6.75 5.36
N LEU A 180 9.81 5.73 5.41
CA LEU A 180 8.56 5.78 4.67
C LEU A 180 7.64 6.90 5.16
N ALA A 181 7.52 7.10 6.47
CA ALA A 181 6.76 8.21 7.03
C ALA A 181 7.32 9.57 6.61
N ALA A 182 8.65 9.72 6.60
CA ALA A 182 9.31 10.93 6.11
C ALA A 182 9.01 11.18 4.62
N ALA A 183 9.02 10.13 3.79
CA ALA A 183 8.67 10.22 2.37
C ALA A 183 7.21 10.67 2.12
N HIS A 184 6.28 10.39 3.06
CA HIS A 184 4.90 10.90 2.98
C HIS A 184 4.77 12.38 3.37
N CYS A 185 5.81 12.96 3.98
CA CYS A 185 5.78 14.35 4.45
C CYS A 185 6.58 15.31 3.55
N GLN A 186 7.29 14.81 2.56
CA GLN A 186 8.06 15.59 1.58
C GLN A 186 7.23 15.96 0.36
#